data_aa928e38494d1fc88cc51e35f0b521dc
#
_entry.id   aa928e38494d1fc88cc51e35f0b521dc
#
_cell.length_a   1.000
_cell.length_b   1.000
_cell.length_c   1.000
_cell.angle_alpha   90.00
_cell.angle_beta   90.00
_cell.angle_gamma   90.00
#
_symmetry.space_group_name_H-M   'P 1'
#
loop_
_entity.id
_entity.type
_entity.pdbx_description
1 polymer ?
#
loop_
_entity_poly.entity_id
_entity_poly.type
_entity_poly.pdbx_seq_one_letter_code
_entity_poly.pdbx_strand_id
1 'polypeptide(L)'
;MLSLSGYKRLLENLSTAVLLVDDQLCVSYLNPSAEMLLAISRSRAVGQPLAQIFIDSEGDGTLHKMARTLKTAHPFTKREAHLRVNSVDEVIVDYAVAALLTPNQPPELLIEIQQIDRLLRISREDAIMANHQVTKQLVRGVAHEIKNPLGGIRGA
;
A
#
# COMPACT_ATOMS: atom_id res chain seq x y z
N MET A 1 13.99 -4.98 26.16
CA MET A 1 14.50 -5.06 24.78
C MET A 1 14.27 -6.45 24.24
N LEU A 2 13.70 -6.54 23.03
CA LEU A 2 13.45 -7.84 22.42
C LEU A 2 14.75 -8.46 21.92
N SER A 3 14.85 -9.79 22.04
CA SER A 3 15.94 -10.55 21.44
C SER A 3 15.80 -10.54 19.91
N LEU A 4 16.85 -10.95 19.20
CA LEU A 4 16.81 -11.09 17.74
C LEU A 4 15.67 -12.01 17.30
N SER A 5 15.46 -13.11 18.01
CA SER A 5 14.35 -14.03 17.75
C SER A 5 12.98 -13.39 18.02
N GLY A 6 12.90 -12.47 18.99
CA GLY A 6 11.70 -11.71 19.29
C GLY A 6 11.34 -10.75 18.16
N TYR A 7 12.30 -10.03 17.59
CA TYR A 7 12.09 -9.17 16.44
C TYR A 7 11.64 -9.94 15.21
N LYS A 8 12.29 -11.05 14.94
CA LYS A 8 11.94 -11.94 13.83
C LYS A 8 10.50 -12.45 13.98
N ARG A 9 10.14 -12.88 15.19
CA ARG A 9 8.79 -13.35 15.50
C ARG A 9 7.74 -12.27 15.26
N LEU A 10 8.03 -11.03 15.63
CA LEU A 10 7.14 -9.90 15.37
C LEU A 10 6.94 -9.68 13.88
N LEU A 11 8.02 -9.61 13.11
CA LEU A 11 7.97 -9.43 11.67
C LEU A 11 7.17 -10.52 10.96
N GLU A 12 7.35 -11.76 11.41
CA GLU A 12 6.67 -12.91 10.82
C GLU A 12 5.18 -12.96 11.13
N ASN A 13 4.74 -12.26 12.17
CA ASN A 13 3.34 -12.25 12.60
C ASN A 13 2.61 -10.93 12.27
N LEU A 14 3.25 -10.00 11.60
CA LEU A 14 2.61 -8.78 11.15
C LEU A 14 1.64 -9.07 9.99
N SER A 15 0.47 -8.44 10.03
CA SER A 15 -0.46 -8.47 8.91
C SER A 15 -0.01 -7.58 7.75
N THR A 16 0.84 -6.62 8.03
CA THR A 16 1.46 -5.77 7.02
C THR A 16 2.55 -6.53 6.30
N ALA A 17 2.56 -6.49 4.98
CA ALA A 17 3.63 -7.06 4.18
C ALA A 17 4.88 -6.19 4.30
N VAL A 18 6.01 -6.81 4.60
CA VAL A 18 7.28 -6.11 4.80
C VAL A 18 8.34 -6.71 3.89
N LEU A 19 9.01 -5.85 3.13
CA LEU A 19 10.18 -6.22 2.34
C LEU A 19 11.37 -5.38 2.78
N LEU A 20 12.54 -6.01 2.79
CA LEU A 20 13.81 -5.32 2.84
C LEU A 20 14.51 -5.47 1.49
N VAL A 21 15.06 -4.39 1.02
CA VAL A 21 15.74 -4.31 -0.27
C VAL A 21 17.12 -3.71 -0.03
N ASP A 22 18.13 -4.30 -0.62
CA ASP A 22 19.51 -3.83 -0.46
C ASP A 22 19.80 -2.59 -1.35
N ASP A 23 21.01 -2.09 -1.27
CA ASP A 23 21.42 -0.90 -2.02
C ASP A 23 21.56 -1.14 -3.54
N GLN A 24 21.48 -2.38 -3.97
CA GLN A 24 21.42 -2.76 -5.38
C GLN A 24 19.98 -2.99 -5.86
N LEU A 25 18.99 -2.66 -5.03
CA LEU A 25 17.57 -2.89 -5.30
C LEU A 25 17.22 -4.36 -5.50
N CYS A 26 17.90 -5.22 -4.77
CA CYS A 26 17.58 -6.64 -4.71
C CYS A 26 16.93 -6.96 -3.37
N VAL A 27 15.96 -7.87 -3.39
CA VAL A 27 15.24 -8.27 -2.17
C VAL A 27 16.17 -9.02 -1.25
N SER A 28 16.26 -8.57 0.01
CA SER A 28 17.05 -9.25 1.05
C SER A 28 16.17 -9.97 2.07
N TYR A 29 14.94 -9.57 2.23
CA TYR A 29 13.99 -10.17 3.15
C TYR A 29 12.55 -9.87 2.75
N LEU A 30 11.66 -10.82 2.99
CA LEU A 30 10.23 -10.56 3.01
C LEU A 30 9.56 -11.42 4.08
N ASN A 31 8.57 -10.84 4.76
CA ASN A 31 7.84 -11.58 5.79
C ASN A 31 6.73 -12.45 5.16
N PRO A 32 6.10 -13.34 5.93
CA PRO A 32 5.04 -14.20 5.39
C PRO A 32 3.87 -13.44 4.75
N SER A 33 3.50 -12.29 5.30
CA SER A 33 2.45 -11.45 4.70
C SER A 33 2.84 -10.97 3.29
N ALA A 34 4.12 -10.63 3.10
CA ALA A 34 4.63 -10.25 1.78
C ALA A 34 4.65 -11.44 0.81
N GLU A 35 5.03 -12.62 1.31
CA GLU A 35 4.98 -13.84 0.50
C GLU A 35 3.56 -14.12 -0.03
N MET A 36 2.58 -13.98 0.82
CA MET A 36 1.17 -14.17 0.44
C MET A 36 0.69 -13.10 -0.52
N LEU A 37 0.99 -11.85 -0.22
CA LEU A 37 0.53 -10.73 -1.04
C LEU A 37 1.13 -10.76 -2.45
N LEU A 38 2.42 -11.02 -2.54
CA LEU A 38 3.14 -11.00 -3.81
C LEU A 38 3.15 -12.37 -4.50
N ALA A 39 2.56 -13.37 -3.89
CA ALA A 39 2.48 -14.73 -4.41
C ALA A 39 3.84 -15.31 -4.78
N ILE A 40 4.84 -15.08 -3.95
CA ILE A 40 6.19 -15.57 -4.14
C ILE A 40 6.79 -16.03 -2.82
N SER A 41 7.51 -17.14 -2.83
CA SER A 41 8.19 -17.62 -1.63
C SER A 41 9.46 -16.83 -1.35
N ARG A 42 9.83 -16.75 -0.08
CA ARG A 42 11.07 -16.10 0.35
C ARG A 42 12.29 -16.68 -0.38
N SER A 43 12.34 -17.99 -0.51
CA SER A 43 13.48 -18.66 -1.15
C SER A 43 13.64 -18.27 -2.62
N ARG A 44 12.55 -17.93 -3.30
CA ARG A 44 12.58 -17.45 -4.68
C ARG A 44 12.85 -15.96 -4.79
N ALA A 45 12.34 -15.20 -3.84
CA ALA A 45 12.38 -13.73 -3.89
C ALA A 45 13.73 -13.17 -3.48
N VAL A 46 14.36 -13.74 -2.45
CA VAL A 46 15.62 -13.23 -1.91
C VAL A 46 16.72 -13.32 -2.97
N GLY A 47 17.40 -12.21 -3.19
CA GLY A 47 18.44 -12.06 -4.21
C GLY A 47 17.91 -11.62 -5.57
N GLN A 48 16.59 -11.63 -5.78
CA GLN A 48 16.02 -11.18 -7.04
C GLN A 48 15.92 -9.66 -7.09
N PRO A 49 16.08 -9.05 -8.27
CA PRO A 49 15.79 -7.63 -8.42
C PRO A 49 14.35 -7.32 -8.06
N LEU A 50 14.16 -6.25 -7.29
CA LEU A 50 12.83 -5.80 -6.88
C LEU A 50 11.92 -5.56 -8.08
N ALA A 51 12.48 -5.09 -9.19
CA ALA A 51 11.74 -4.83 -10.42
C ALA A 51 11.00 -6.05 -10.98
N GLN A 52 11.45 -7.25 -10.65
CA GLN A 52 10.80 -8.48 -11.11
C GLN A 52 9.66 -8.94 -10.22
N ILE A 53 9.61 -8.44 -9.00
CA ILE A 53 8.67 -8.89 -7.97
C ILE A 53 7.63 -7.81 -7.68
N PHE A 54 8.09 -6.58 -7.60
CA PHE A 54 7.26 -5.42 -7.27
C PHE A 54 7.01 -4.63 -8.55
N ILE A 55 5.94 -4.96 -9.24
CA ILE A 55 5.60 -4.35 -10.53
C ILE A 55 4.38 -3.48 -10.34
N ASP A 56 4.61 -2.18 -10.28
CA ASP A 56 3.54 -1.19 -10.24
C ASP A 56 3.08 -0.92 -11.67
N SER A 57 1.83 -1.23 -11.97
CA SER A 57 1.30 -1.11 -13.33
C SER A 57 1.14 0.34 -13.80
N GLU A 58 1.09 1.27 -12.86
CA GLU A 58 1.10 2.71 -13.17
C GLU A 58 2.52 3.29 -13.18
N GLY A 59 3.46 2.48 -13.10
CA GLY A 59 4.84 2.47 -12.70
C GLY A 59 5.81 3.53 -13.14
N ASP A 60 5.38 4.73 -13.40
CA ASP A 60 6.27 5.80 -13.82
C ASP A 60 7.23 6.21 -12.70
N GLY A 61 8.45 5.69 -12.76
CA GLY A 61 9.52 6.12 -11.90
C GLY A 61 9.51 5.60 -10.48
N THR A 62 8.75 4.54 -10.19
CA THR A 62 8.73 3.95 -8.84
C THR A 62 10.12 3.50 -8.40
N LEU A 63 10.84 2.77 -9.25
CA LEU A 63 12.18 2.32 -8.94
C LEU A 63 13.17 3.49 -8.84
N HIS A 64 12.95 4.51 -9.64
CA HIS A 64 13.74 5.74 -9.57
C HIS A 64 13.55 6.46 -8.23
N LYS A 65 12.32 6.54 -7.76
CA LYS A 65 11.99 7.09 -6.44
C LYS A 65 12.62 6.27 -5.32
N MET A 66 12.61 4.95 -5.44
CA MET A 66 13.24 4.05 -4.48
C MET A 66 14.75 4.25 -4.43
N ALA A 67 15.39 4.34 -5.60
CA ALA A 67 16.81 4.64 -5.68
C ALA A 67 17.14 6.00 -5.05
N ARG A 68 16.27 6.98 -5.25
CA ARG A 68 16.41 8.30 -4.63
C ARG A 68 16.30 8.22 -3.13
N THR A 69 15.39 7.43 -2.59
CA THR A 69 15.26 7.21 -1.14
C THR A 69 16.53 6.60 -0.56
N LEU A 70 17.16 5.68 -1.26
CA LEU A 70 18.46 5.12 -0.85
C LEU A 70 19.53 6.21 -0.73
N LYS A 71 19.53 7.18 -1.63
CA LYS A 71 20.54 8.25 -1.64
C LYS A 71 20.24 9.36 -0.65
N THR A 72 18.99 9.76 -0.52
CA THR A 72 18.61 10.97 0.22
C THR A 72 17.97 10.68 1.56
N ALA A 73 17.58 9.44 1.82
CA ALA A 73 16.82 9.01 2.99
C ALA A 73 15.43 9.67 3.12
N HIS A 74 14.93 10.29 2.04
CA HIS A 74 13.57 10.85 2.04
C HIS A 74 12.56 9.75 1.78
N PRO A 75 11.69 9.44 2.76
CA PRO A 75 10.66 8.44 2.57
C PRO A 75 9.56 8.93 1.63
N PHE A 76 8.83 8.01 1.06
CA PHE A 76 7.63 8.35 0.32
C PHE A 76 6.56 7.27 0.51
N THR A 77 5.33 7.63 0.25
CA THR A 77 4.18 6.73 0.28
C THR A 77 3.43 6.84 -1.04
N LYS A 78 2.83 5.73 -1.46
CA LYS A 78 1.92 5.74 -2.60
C LYS A 78 0.64 5.04 -2.17
N ARG A 79 -0.48 5.69 -2.43
CA ARG A 79 -1.80 5.14 -2.12
C ARG A 79 -2.46 4.60 -3.39
N GLU A 80 -3.23 3.54 -3.22
CA GLU A 80 -3.99 2.92 -4.30
C GLU A 80 -3.11 2.55 -5.49
N ALA A 81 -1.95 1.97 -5.20
CA ALA A 81 -1.07 1.45 -6.22
C ALA A 81 -1.59 0.11 -6.73
N HIS A 82 -1.45 -0.12 -8.01
CA HIS A 82 -1.85 -1.37 -8.65
C HIS A 82 -0.60 -2.22 -8.86
N LEU A 83 -0.43 -3.25 -8.02
CA LEU A 83 0.71 -4.16 -8.14
C LEU A 83 0.31 -5.41 -8.90
N ARG A 84 1.10 -5.76 -9.88
CA ARG A 84 0.96 -7.03 -10.58
C ARG A 84 1.63 -8.13 -9.77
N VAL A 85 0.88 -9.13 -9.38
CA VAL A 85 1.36 -10.20 -8.50
C VAL A 85 1.75 -11.48 -9.25
N ASN A 86 1.24 -11.67 -10.42
CA ASN A 86 1.65 -12.71 -11.36
C ASN A 86 1.26 -12.21 -12.76
N SER A 87 1.34 -13.03 -13.77
CA SER A 87 1.05 -12.58 -15.13
C SER A 87 -0.40 -12.12 -15.36
N VAL A 88 -1.31 -12.43 -14.43
CA VAL A 88 -2.75 -12.21 -14.62
C VAL A 88 -3.37 -11.35 -13.54
N ASP A 89 -2.92 -11.50 -12.29
CA ASP A 89 -3.57 -10.88 -11.14
C ASP A 89 -2.94 -9.55 -10.75
N GLU A 90 -3.79 -8.66 -10.28
CA GLU A 90 -3.40 -7.34 -9.81
C GLU A 90 -4.05 -7.09 -8.45
N VAL A 91 -3.29 -6.54 -7.52
CA VAL A 91 -3.79 -6.15 -6.20
C VAL A 91 -3.65 -4.66 -6.01
N ILE A 92 -4.60 -4.06 -5.30
CA ILE A 92 -4.56 -2.65 -4.95
C ILE A 92 -4.00 -2.54 -3.54
N VAL A 93 -2.97 -1.73 -3.40
CA VAL A 93 -2.23 -1.60 -2.14
C VAL A 93 -1.90 -0.14 -1.85
N ASP A 94 -1.70 0.16 -0.57
CA ASP A 94 -0.95 1.32 -0.14
C ASP A 94 0.44 0.83 0.25
N TYR A 95 1.49 1.56 -0.13
CA TYR A 95 2.82 1.21 0.32
C TYR A 95 3.63 2.43 0.75
N ALA A 96 4.53 2.19 1.67
CA ALA A 96 5.47 3.19 2.18
C ALA A 96 6.89 2.67 1.99
N VAL A 97 7.78 3.55 1.59
CA VAL A 97 9.19 3.26 1.37
C VAL A 97 10.03 4.18 2.24
N ALA A 98 10.92 3.60 3.03
CA ALA A 98 11.83 4.35 3.89
C ALA A 98 13.23 3.73 3.83
N ALA A 99 14.25 4.55 4.06
CA ALA A 99 15.61 4.07 4.16
C ALA A 99 15.90 3.56 5.57
N LEU A 100 16.54 2.42 5.67
CA LEU A 100 17.12 1.92 6.90
C LEU A 100 18.62 2.20 6.88
N LEU A 101 19.05 3.04 7.79
CA LEU A 101 20.46 3.44 7.89
C LEU A 101 21.06 2.79 9.14
N THR A 102 21.99 1.88 8.91
CA THR A 102 22.76 1.24 9.98
C THR A 102 24.20 1.70 9.89
N PRO A 103 24.82 2.12 11.01
CA PRO A 103 26.21 2.56 10.97
C PRO A 103 27.15 1.48 10.37
N ASN A 104 28.04 1.93 9.50
CA ASN A 104 29.03 1.08 8.83
C ASN A 104 28.45 -0.01 7.92
N GLN A 105 27.19 0.15 7.50
CA GLN A 105 26.55 -0.76 6.55
C GLN A 105 25.93 0.04 5.40
N PRO A 106 25.82 -0.57 4.22
CA PRO A 106 25.11 0.07 3.12
C PRO A 106 23.65 0.35 3.50
N PRO A 107 23.04 1.40 2.97
CA PRO A 107 21.63 1.66 3.22
C PRO A 107 20.76 0.55 2.62
N GLU A 108 19.64 0.32 3.27
CA GLU A 108 18.61 -0.60 2.80
C GLU A 108 17.28 0.15 2.69
N LEU A 109 16.36 -0.40 1.92
CA LEU A 109 14.99 0.10 1.89
C LEU A 109 14.08 -0.83 2.70
N LEU A 110 13.22 -0.22 3.48
CA LEU A 110 12.09 -0.87 4.11
C LEU A 110 10.85 -0.52 3.31
N ILE A 111 10.16 -1.52 2.80
CA ILE A 111 8.91 -1.34 2.07
C ILE A 111 7.81 -2.01 2.87
N GLU A 112 6.83 -1.22 3.27
CA GLU A 112 5.64 -1.68 3.99
C GLU A 112 4.44 -1.59 3.06
N ILE A 113 3.72 -2.70 2.88
CA ILE A 113 2.62 -2.78 1.93
C ILE A 113 1.37 -3.24 2.67
N GLN A 114 0.28 -2.52 2.49
CA GLN A 114 -1.03 -2.90 2.99
C GLN A 114 -1.98 -3.09 1.82
N GLN A 115 -2.55 -4.29 1.72
CA GLN A 115 -3.57 -4.54 0.73
C GLN A 115 -4.84 -3.81 1.14
N ILE A 116 -5.41 -3.06 0.20
CA ILE A 116 -6.69 -2.41 0.42
C ILE A 116 -7.78 -3.43 0.11
N ASP A 117 -8.63 -3.70 1.11
CA ASP A 117 -9.80 -4.53 0.89
C ASP A 117 -10.76 -3.77 -0.04
N ARG A 118 -10.97 -4.34 -1.22
CA ARG A 118 -11.82 -3.74 -2.25
C ARG A 118 -13.25 -3.49 -1.74
N LEU A 119 -13.77 -4.41 -0.93
CA LEU A 119 -15.11 -4.26 -0.35
C LEU A 119 -15.15 -3.11 0.64
N LEU A 120 -14.17 -3.00 1.54
CA LEU A 120 -14.09 -1.90 2.48
C LEU A 120 -13.88 -0.57 1.77
N ARG A 121 -13.08 -0.55 0.72
CA ARG A 121 -12.87 0.64 -0.08
C ARG A 121 -14.16 1.11 -0.75
N ILE A 122 -14.87 0.22 -1.42
CA ILE A 122 -16.15 0.50 -2.05
C ILE A 122 -17.14 1.02 -1.00
N SER A 123 -17.22 0.36 0.15
CA SER A 123 -18.09 0.77 1.24
C SER A 123 -17.76 2.18 1.74
N ARG A 124 -16.48 2.53 1.88
CA ARG A 124 -16.06 3.87 2.27
C ARG A 124 -16.44 4.91 1.22
N GLU A 125 -16.17 4.63 -0.03
CA GLU A 125 -16.50 5.53 -1.14
C GLU A 125 -18.01 5.74 -1.22
N ASP A 126 -18.78 4.67 -1.13
CA ASP A 126 -20.23 4.73 -1.12
C ASP A 126 -20.77 5.54 0.07
N ALA A 127 -20.21 5.35 1.25
CA ALA A 127 -20.59 6.10 2.44
C ALA A 127 -20.31 7.59 2.29
N ILE A 128 -19.13 7.93 1.74
CA ILE A 128 -18.76 9.33 1.47
C ILE A 128 -19.66 9.95 0.43
N MET A 129 -19.94 9.24 -0.65
CA MET A 129 -20.84 9.71 -1.70
C MET A 129 -22.28 9.85 -1.21
N ALA A 130 -22.78 8.89 -0.43
CA ALA A 130 -24.09 8.95 0.14
C ALA A 130 -24.24 10.16 1.08
N ASN A 131 -23.25 10.39 1.96
CA ASN A 131 -23.23 11.56 2.83
C ASN A 131 -23.20 12.87 2.04
N HIS A 132 -22.41 12.91 0.98
CA HIS A 132 -22.33 14.08 0.11
C HIS A 132 -23.65 14.35 -0.59
N GLN A 133 -24.32 13.32 -1.09
CA GLN A 133 -25.64 13.45 -1.71
C GLN A 133 -26.68 13.92 -0.72
N VAL A 134 -26.71 13.36 0.49
CA VAL A 134 -27.63 13.78 1.55
C VAL A 134 -27.41 15.25 1.88
N THR A 135 -26.17 15.69 2.08
CA THR A 135 -25.86 17.08 2.36
C THR A 135 -26.30 17.99 1.21
N LYS A 136 -26.01 17.61 -0.02
CA LYS A 136 -26.38 18.35 -1.21
C LYS A 136 -27.88 18.50 -1.34
N GLN A 137 -28.63 17.47 -0.97
CA GLN A 137 -30.09 17.49 -1.02
C GLN A 137 -30.73 18.23 0.13
N LEU A 138 -30.11 18.19 1.30
CA LEU A 138 -30.55 19.04 2.42
C LEU A 138 -30.41 20.51 2.06
N VAL A 139 -29.30 20.91 1.45
CA VAL A 139 -29.12 22.28 0.97
C VAL A 139 -30.15 22.62 -0.10
N ARG A 140 -30.41 21.72 -1.04
CA ARG A 140 -31.43 21.90 -2.06
C ARG A 140 -32.83 21.93 -1.47
N GLY A 141 -33.10 21.10 -0.45
CA GLY A 141 -34.37 21.09 0.28
C GLY A 141 -34.63 22.38 1.01
N VAL A 142 -33.60 22.99 1.61
CA VAL A 142 -33.71 24.32 2.22
C VAL A 142 -34.01 25.38 1.16
N ALA A 143 -33.42 25.27 -0.02
CA ALA A 143 -33.65 26.22 -1.10
C ALA A 143 -35.02 26.06 -1.78
N HIS A 144 -35.53 24.84 -1.83
CA HIS A 144 -36.79 24.50 -2.52
C HIS A 144 -37.87 23.96 -1.62
N GLU A 145 -37.82 24.25 -0.44
CA GLU A 145 -38.53 23.86 0.76
C GLU A 145 -39.74 22.94 0.64
N ILE A 146 -40.51 23.02 -0.38
CA ILE A 146 -41.78 22.33 -0.47
C ILE A 146 -41.86 21.41 -1.68
N LYS A 147 -40.94 21.53 -2.62
CA LYS A 147 -41.09 20.81 -3.88
C LYS A 147 -40.84 19.32 -3.81
N ASN A 148 -39.83 18.87 -3.11
CA ASN A 148 -39.57 17.43 -2.96
C ASN A 148 -38.51 17.12 -1.92
N PRO A 149 -38.74 17.42 -0.65
CA PRO A 149 -37.70 17.24 0.37
C PRO A 149 -37.31 15.78 0.62
N LEU A 150 -38.13 14.83 0.21
CA LEU A 150 -37.89 13.41 0.47
C LEU A 150 -37.35 12.66 -0.74
N GLY A 151 -37.50 13.22 -1.93
CA GLY A 151 -37.03 12.58 -3.15
C GLY A 151 -35.53 12.40 -3.21
N GLY A 152 -34.84 13.26 -2.49
CA GLY A 152 -33.40 13.20 -2.43
C GLY A 152 -32.83 12.22 -1.45
N ILE A 153 -33.54 11.94 -0.40
CA ILE A 153 -33.11 10.97 0.62
C ILE A 153 -33.22 9.54 0.10
N ARG A 154 -34.07 9.30 -0.85
CA ARG A 154 -34.28 8.00 -1.47
C ARG A 154 -33.12 7.50 -2.30
N GLY A 155 -32.29 8.38 -2.81
CA GLY A 155 -31.15 8.01 -3.59
C GLY A 155 -29.99 7.46 -2.80
N ALA A 156 -30.10 7.54 -1.50
CA ALA A 156 -29.03 7.07 -0.62
C ALA A 156 -29.10 5.56 -0.39
#